data_8ad9136833f214a5b863ea49d8921f80
#
_entry.id   8ad9136833f214a5b863ea49d8921f80
#
_cell.length_a   1.000
_cell.length_b   1.000
_cell.length_c   1.000
_cell.angle_alpha   90.00
_cell.angle_beta   90.00
_cell.angle_gamma   90.00
#
_symmetry.space_group_name_H-M   'P 1'
#
loop_
_entity.id
_entity.type
_entity.pdbx_description
1 polymer ?
#
loop_
_entity_poly.entity_id
_entity_poly.type
_entity_poly.pdbx_seq_one_letter_code
_entity_poly.pdbx_strand_id
1 'polypeptide(L)'
;MESTISFDLVSPEQLVFNDKVCMIIVPGKEGDIGVLPGHSKLLTSLRPGRVMVYGEDKQLLQSFFVSGGFVEINPEKCIVLAEEVEEMSALVKGTIEQQVRELENETSDESKIQYLIAKSKIEALNSPHYEKI
;
A
#
# COMPACT_ATOMS: atom_id res chain seq x y z
N MET A 1 15.18 -23.40 2.64
CA MET A 1 13.99 -22.66 2.20
C MET A 1 14.00 -21.27 2.77
N GLU A 2 13.84 -20.28 1.91
CA GLU A 2 13.81 -18.90 2.36
C GLU A 2 12.51 -18.64 3.14
N SER A 3 12.66 -18.12 4.36
CA SER A 3 11.51 -17.74 5.19
C SER A 3 11.22 -16.25 5.12
N THR A 4 12.10 -15.48 4.49
CA THR A 4 11.96 -14.03 4.35
C THR A 4 12.23 -13.55 2.94
N ILE A 5 11.68 -12.37 2.65
CA ILE A 5 11.91 -11.66 1.40
C ILE A 5 12.30 -10.22 1.73
N SER A 6 13.25 -9.66 0.99
CA SER A 6 13.63 -8.26 1.19
C SER A 6 12.52 -7.35 0.68
N PHE A 7 12.11 -6.38 1.48
CA PHE A 7 11.08 -5.43 1.08
C PHE A 7 11.58 -4.00 1.21
N ASP A 8 11.46 -3.24 0.13
CA ASP A 8 11.75 -1.81 0.08
C ASP A 8 10.49 -1.06 -0.30
N LEU A 9 10.13 -0.05 0.47
CA LEU A 9 9.08 0.90 0.14
C LEU A 9 9.73 2.26 -0.03
N VAL A 10 9.64 2.81 -1.23
CA VAL A 10 10.36 4.02 -1.62
C VAL A 10 9.38 5.07 -2.14
N SER A 11 9.53 6.30 -1.67
CA SER A 11 8.86 7.46 -2.25
C SER A 11 9.92 8.32 -2.95
N PRO A 12 9.51 9.35 -3.73
CA PRO A 12 10.51 10.18 -4.42
C PRO A 12 11.52 10.85 -3.47
N GLU A 13 11.12 11.12 -2.23
CA GLU A 13 11.98 11.82 -1.29
C GLU A 13 12.85 10.91 -0.46
N GLN A 14 12.42 9.67 -0.23
CA GLN A 14 13.14 8.83 0.74
C GLN A 14 12.80 7.35 0.64
N LEU A 15 13.66 6.55 1.24
CA LEU A 15 13.39 5.16 1.53
C LEU A 15 12.55 5.13 2.81
N VAL A 16 11.30 4.71 2.68
CA VAL A 16 10.33 4.73 3.79
C VAL A 16 10.46 3.50 4.68
N PHE A 17 10.68 2.34 4.07
CA PHE A 17 10.80 1.08 4.80
C PHE A 17 11.80 0.18 4.07
N ASN A 18 12.63 -0.50 4.84
CA ASN A 18 13.58 -1.47 4.31
C ASN A 18 13.84 -2.52 5.38
N ASP A 19 13.43 -3.75 5.11
CA ASP A 19 13.70 -4.86 6.02
C ASP A 19 13.41 -6.17 5.31
N LYS A 20 13.81 -7.27 5.94
CA LYS A 20 13.42 -8.60 5.53
C LYS A 20 12.13 -8.94 6.26
N VAL A 21 11.13 -9.39 5.53
CA VAL A 21 9.79 -9.65 6.05
C VAL A 21 9.30 -11.00 5.57
N CYS A 22 8.19 -11.47 6.14
CA CYS A 22 7.67 -12.80 5.78
C CYS A 22 6.62 -12.75 4.67
N MET A 23 5.90 -11.64 4.56
CA MET A 23 4.90 -11.46 3.51
C MET A 23 4.59 -9.98 3.36
N ILE A 24 4.24 -9.57 2.13
CA ILE A 24 3.73 -8.24 1.86
C ILE A 24 2.42 -8.39 1.08
N ILE A 25 1.45 -7.54 1.35
CA ILE A 25 0.26 -7.43 0.51
C ILE A 25 0.28 -6.03 -0.08
N VAL A 26 0.21 -5.95 -1.40
CA VAL A 26 0.25 -4.67 -2.12
C VAL A 26 -1.02 -4.48 -2.94
N PRO A 27 -1.48 -3.21 -3.12
CA PRO A 27 -2.70 -2.93 -3.87
C PRO A 27 -2.44 -2.88 -5.37
N GLY A 28 -2.37 -4.04 -6.00
CA GLY A 28 -2.20 -4.12 -7.44
C GLY A 28 -3.36 -3.47 -8.19
N LYS A 29 -3.11 -3.07 -9.42
CA LYS A 29 -4.11 -2.39 -10.25
C LYS A 29 -5.41 -3.19 -10.36
N GLU A 30 -5.31 -4.51 -10.45
CA GLU A 30 -6.49 -5.37 -10.62
C GLU A 30 -6.89 -6.13 -9.35
N GLY A 31 -6.24 -5.85 -8.24
CA GLY A 31 -6.55 -6.51 -6.97
C GLY A 31 -5.33 -6.61 -6.09
N ASP A 32 -5.54 -6.98 -4.84
CA ASP A 32 -4.44 -7.14 -3.90
C ASP A 32 -3.56 -8.33 -4.30
N ILE A 33 -2.25 -8.14 -4.17
CA ILE A 33 -1.27 -9.17 -4.48
C ILE A 33 -0.54 -9.54 -3.20
N GLY A 34 -0.60 -10.83 -2.85
CA GLY A 34 0.17 -11.36 -1.72
C GLY A 34 1.55 -11.80 -2.21
N VAL A 35 2.59 -11.30 -1.57
CA VAL A 35 3.97 -11.56 -1.95
C VAL A 35 4.67 -12.34 -0.86
N LEU A 36 5.04 -13.57 -1.17
CA LEU A 36 5.79 -14.46 -0.28
C LEU A 36 7.20 -14.66 -0.84
N PRO A 37 8.15 -15.11 0.00
CA PRO A 37 9.47 -15.49 -0.51
C PRO A 37 9.32 -16.53 -1.62
N GLY A 38 10.08 -16.36 -2.70
CA GLY A 38 9.99 -17.26 -3.85
C GLY A 38 8.96 -16.85 -4.89
N HIS A 39 8.26 -15.74 -4.69
CA HIS A 39 7.26 -15.28 -5.66
C HIS A 39 7.87 -15.11 -7.05
N SER A 40 7.12 -15.51 -8.09
CA SER A 40 7.59 -15.34 -9.45
C SER A 40 7.71 -13.86 -9.82
N LYS A 41 8.52 -13.57 -10.84
CA LYS A 41 8.76 -12.19 -11.26
C LYS A 41 7.48 -11.52 -11.73
N LEU A 42 7.28 -10.29 -11.28
CA LEU A 42 6.12 -9.49 -11.65
C LEU A 42 6.46 -8.01 -11.56
N LEU A 43 6.03 -7.25 -12.55
CA LEU A 43 6.10 -5.79 -12.53
C LEU A 43 4.72 -5.28 -12.91
N THR A 44 4.09 -4.54 -12.02
CA THR A 44 2.75 -4.02 -12.29
C THR A 44 2.53 -2.69 -11.58
N SER A 45 1.51 -1.95 -12.02
CA SER A 45 1.15 -0.70 -11.38
C SER A 45 0.27 -0.96 -10.16
N LEU A 46 0.27 0.02 -9.26
CA LEU A 46 -0.54 -0.01 -8.04
C LEU A 46 -1.68 0.98 -8.16
N ARG A 47 -2.83 0.61 -7.60
CA ARG A 47 -3.91 1.56 -7.38
C ARG A 47 -3.70 2.24 -6.02
N PRO A 48 -4.35 3.38 -5.74
CA PRO A 48 -4.32 3.91 -4.37
C PRO A 48 -4.87 2.86 -3.40
N GLY A 49 -4.12 2.57 -2.36
CA GLY A 49 -4.53 1.53 -1.43
C GLY A 49 -3.49 1.27 -0.35
N ARG A 50 -3.67 0.17 0.33
CA ARG A 50 -2.92 -0.16 1.53
C ARG A 50 -1.86 -1.23 1.25
N VAL A 51 -0.62 -0.92 1.68
CA VAL A 51 0.49 -1.89 1.69
C VAL A 51 0.59 -2.43 3.11
N MET A 52 0.53 -3.74 3.26
CA MET A 52 0.63 -4.39 4.57
C MET A 52 1.86 -5.28 4.63
N VAL A 53 2.61 -5.17 5.72
CA VAL A 53 3.88 -5.88 5.91
C VAL A 53 3.73 -6.83 7.09
N TYR A 54 4.02 -8.11 6.87
CA TYR A 54 3.84 -9.15 7.86
C TYR A 54 5.16 -9.80 8.25
N GLY A 55 5.30 -10.04 9.55
CA GLY A 55 6.40 -10.79 10.10
C GLY A 55 6.02 -12.25 10.34
N GLU A 56 6.76 -12.91 11.23
CA GLU A 56 6.49 -14.30 11.58
C GLU A 56 5.11 -14.46 12.20
N ASP A 57 4.54 -15.65 12.02
CA ASP A 57 3.22 -16.00 12.55
C ASP A 57 2.11 -15.09 12.04
N LYS A 58 2.29 -14.54 10.84
CA LYS A 58 1.30 -13.66 10.19
C LYS A 58 0.98 -12.42 11.01
N GLN A 59 1.95 -11.96 11.81
CA GLN A 59 1.80 -10.76 12.58
C GLN A 59 1.97 -9.53 11.71
N LEU A 60 0.97 -8.64 11.70
CA LEU A 60 1.08 -7.38 10.96
C LEU A 60 2.09 -6.48 11.67
N LEU A 61 3.18 -6.16 10.99
CA LEU A 61 4.24 -5.30 11.51
C LEU A 61 3.97 -3.83 11.26
N GLN A 62 3.59 -3.50 10.02
CA GLN A 62 3.30 -2.13 9.62
C GLN A 62 2.31 -2.13 8.47
N SER A 63 1.60 -1.02 8.32
CA SER A 63 0.77 -0.78 7.16
C SER A 63 0.88 0.67 6.73
N PHE A 64 0.87 0.86 5.41
CA PHE A 64 1.02 2.17 4.79
C PHE A 64 -0.08 2.37 3.78
N PHE A 65 -0.49 3.62 3.59
CA PHE A 65 -1.32 3.98 2.46
C PHE A 65 -0.43 4.55 1.37
N VAL A 66 -0.58 4.06 0.14
CA VAL A 66 0.15 4.58 -1.02
C VAL A 66 -0.86 5.16 -2.01
N SER A 67 -0.52 6.28 -2.64
CA SER A 67 -1.41 6.97 -3.57
C SER A 67 -1.34 6.42 -4.99
N GLY A 68 -0.51 5.41 -5.21
CA GLY A 68 -0.27 4.81 -6.50
C GLY A 68 1.21 4.57 -6.68
N GLY A 69 1.59 4.04 -7.83
CA GLY A 69 2.98 3.73 -8.13
C GLY A 69 3.14 2.39 -8.81
N PHE A 70 4.25 1.74 -8.55
CA PHE A 70 4.59 0.45 -9.16
C PHE A 70 5.16 -0.50 -8.12
N VAL A 71 5.02 -1.80 -8.38
CA VAL A 71 5.68 -2.82 -7.60
C VAL A 71 6.47 -3.74 -8.53
N GLU A 72 7.70 -4.04 -8.13
CA GLU A 72 8.55 -5.01 -8.80
C GLU A 72 8.85 -6.14 -7.84
N ILE A 73 8.54 -7.34 -8.24
CA ILE A 73 8.64 -8.54 -7.40
C ILE A 73 9.55 -9.56 -8.09
N ASN A 74 10.41 -10.19 -7.32
CA ASN A 74 11.13 -11.39 -7.75
C ASN A 74 11.23 -12.33 -6.54
N PRO A 75 11.80 -13.55 -6.71
CA PRO A 75 11.80 -14.52 -5.61
C PRO A 75 12.49 -14.04 -4.33
N GLU A 76 13.41 -13.07 -4.43
CA GLU A 76 14.22 -12.61 -3.29
C GLU A 76 13.85 -11.23 -2.80
N LYS A 77 13.15 -10.43 -3.63
CA LYS A 77 12.95 -9.01 -3.33
C LYS A 77 11.62 -8.49 -3.84
N CYS A 78 11.04 -7.58 -3.07
CA CYS A 78 9.86 -6.82 -3.45
C CYS A 78 10.16 -5.34 -3.25
N ILE A 79 9.99 -4.54 -4.30
CA ILE A 79 10.22 -3.09 -4.25
C ILE A 79 8.93 -2.40 -4.63
N VAL A 80 8.45 -1.51 -3.76
CA VAL A 80 7.32 -0.63 -4.06
C VAL A 80 7.86 0.78 -4.25
N LEU A 81 7.59 1.34 -5.43
CA LEU A 81 7.92 2.72 -5.78
C LEU A 81 6.61 3.50 -5.76
N ALA A 82 6.34 4.19 -4.66
CA ALA A 82 5.08 4.88 -4.44
C ALA A 82 5.21 6.37 -4.73
N GLU A 83 4.13 6.98 -5.22
CA GLU A 83 4.11 8.42 -5.45
C GLU A 83 4.07 9.17 -4.13
N GLU A 84 3.19 8.76 -3.21
CA GLU A 84 3.09 9.30 -1.87
C GLU A 84 2.83 8.15 -0.90
N VAL A 85 3.37 8.26 0.30
CA VAL A 85 3.22 7.24 1.34
C VAL A 85 2.84 7.90 2.65
N GLU A 86 1.85 7.33 3.33
CA GLU A 86 1.50 7.73 4.69
C GLU A 86 1.34 6.46 5.53
N GLU A 87 1.75 6.50 6.78
CA GLU A 87 1.47 5.38 7.68
C GLU A 87 -0.04 5.34 7.94
N MET A 88 -0.62 4.15 7.93
CA MET A 88 -2.06 4.02 8.19
C MET A 88 -2.44 4.58 9.57
N SER A 89 -1.55 4.43 10.55
CA SER A 89 -1.79 4.95 11.89
C SER A 89 -1.84 6.48 11.97
N ALA A 90 -1.31 7.16 10.95
CA ALA A 90 -1.33 8.62 10.89
C ALA A 90 -2.60 9.17 10.23
N LEU A 91 -3.41 8.32 9.62
CA LEU A 91 -4.64 8.76 8.96
C LEU A 91 -5.73 9.04 9.99
N VAL A 92 -6.37 10.20 9.87
CA VAL A 92 -7.48 10.59 10.75
C VAL A 92 -8.76 10.54 9.94
N LYS A 93 -9.61 9.57 10.24
CA LYS A 93 -10.82 9.29 9.45
C LYS A 93 -11.72 10.52 9.28
N GLY A 94 -11.98 11.25 10.36
CA GLY A 94 -12.85 12.43 10.29
C GLY A 94 -12.31 13.52 9.35
N THR A 95 -11.00 13.72 9.37
CA THR A 95 -10.36 14.70 8.48
C THR A 95 -10.50 14.28 7.02
N ILE A 96 -10.31 12.98 6.75
CA ILE A 96 -10.40 12.45 5.39
C ILE A 96 -11.84 12.48 4.89
N GLU A 97 -12.80 12.16 5.74
CA GLU A 97 -14.22 12.27 5.39
C GLU A 97 -14.60 13.69 5.01
N GLN A 98 -14.04 14.68 5.71
CA GLN A 98 -14.26 16.08 5.37
C GLN A 98 -13.65 16.42 4.01
N GLN A 99 -12.45 15.92 3.70
CA GLN A 99 -11.83 16.09 2.39
C GLN A 99 -12.70 15.51 1.29
N VAL A 100 -13.28 14.33 1.51
CA VAL A 100 -14.19 13.71 0.55
C VAL A 100 -15.37 14.65 0.27
N ARG A 101 -15.98 15.21 1.31
CA ARG A 101 -17.12 16.12 1.16
C ARG A 101 -16.74 17.38 0.40
N GLU A 102 -15.55 17.94 0.69
CA GLU A 102 -15.07 19.15 0.03
C GLU A 102 -14.78 18.93 -1.46
N LEU A 103 -14.29 17.75 -1.82
CA LEU A 103 -13.92 17.43 -3.20
C LEU A 103 -15.08 16.89 -4.04
N GLU A 104 -16.17 16.49 -3.40
CA GLU A 104 -17.28 15.79 -4.06
C GLU A 104 -17.86 16.54 -5.25
N ASN A 105 -17.95 17.85 -5.16
CA ASN A 105 -18.55 18.67 -6.21
C ASN A 105 -17.53 19.41 -7.07
N GLU A 106 -16.25 19.15 -6.85
CA GLU A 106 -15.20 19.76 -7.66
C GLU A 106 -15.12 19.10 -9.03
N THR A 107 -14.76 19.86 -10.04
CA THR A 107 -14.80 19.39 -11.43
C THR A 107 -13.43 19.30 -12.12
N SER A 108 -12.37 19.82 -11.52
CA SER A 108 -11.03 19.73 -12.13
C SER A 108 -10.52 18.30 -12.12
N ASP A 109 -9.65 17.95 -13.04
CA ASP A 109 -9.05 16.62 -13.11
C ASP A 109 -8.23 16.33 -11.84
N GLU A 110 -7.51 17.33 -11.34
CA GLU A 110 -6.74 17.19 -10.11
C GLU A 110 -7.65 16.90 -8.92
N SER A 111 -8.77 17.60 -8.80
CA SER A 111 -9.73 17.37 -7.71
C SER A 111 -10.35 15.99 -7.79
N LYS A 112 -10.59 15.48 -8.99
CA LYS A 112 -11.13 14.12 -9.16
C LYS A 112 -10.14 13.07 -8.71
N ILE A 113 -8.86 13.28 -8.98
CA ILE A 113 -7.79 12.38 -8.52
C ILE A 113 -7.70 12.42 -7.00
N GLN A 114 -7.71 13.62 -6.41
CA GLN A 114 -7.65 13.78 -4.95
C GLN A 114 -8.87 13.15 -4.27
N TYR A 115 -10.04 13.29 -4.89
CA TYR A 115 -11.27 12.67 -4.40
C TYR A 115 -11.13 11.14 -4.35
N LEU A 116 -10.63 10.56 -5.45
CA LEU A 116 -10.43 9.10 -5.53
C LEU A 116 -9.46 8.62 -4.45
N ILE A 117 -8.37 9.35 -4.26
CA ILE A 117 -7.38 8.99 -3.24
C ILE A 117 -8.01 9.05 -1.84
N ALA A 118 -8.75 10.12 -1.54
CA ALA A 118 -9.40 10.28 -0.24
C ALA A 118 -10.42 9.15 0.01
N LYS A 119 -11.21 8.81 -1.00
CA LYS A 119 -12.16 7.69 -0.91
C LYS A 119 -11.42 6.38 -0.66
N SER A 120 -10.29 6.16 -1.32
CA SER A 120 -9.49 4.95 -1.13
C SER A 120 -8.93 4.86 0.28
N LYS A 121 -8.57 6.00 0.88
CA LYS A 121 -8.13 6.04 2.28
C LYS A 121 -9.24 5.59 3.23
N ILE A 122 -10.47 6.04 2.99
CA ILE A 122 -11.62 5.64 3.81
C ILE A 122 -11.84 4.13 3.68
N GLU A 123 -11.80 3.60 2.47
CA GLU A 123 -11.91 2.15 2.25
C GLU A 123 -10.83 1.39 3.00
N ALA A 124 -9.58 1.86 2.93
CA ALA A 124 -8.47 1.22 3.62
C ALA A 124 -8.66 1.24 5.14
N LEU A 125 -9.14 2.35 5.69
CA LEU A 125 -9.40 2.46 7.13
C LEU A 125 -10.53 1.53 7.59
N ASN A 126 -11.49 1.26 6.73
CA ASN A 126 -12.63 0.40 7.05
C ASN A 126 -12.40 -1.07 6.75
N SER A 127 -11.33 -1.40 6.04
CA SER A 127 -11.04 -2.78 5.64
C SER A 127 -10.34 -3.56 6.75
N PRO A 128 -10.69 -4.82 6.97
CA PRO A 128 -10.02 -5.64 7.97
C PRO A 128 -8.60 -6.00 7.50
N HIS A 129 -7.78 -6.42 8.45
CA HIS A 129 -6.46 -6.96 8.14
C HIS A 129 -6.61 -8.41 7.67
N TYR A 130 -5.66 -8.85 6.87
CA TYR A 130 -5.56 -10.25 6.48
C TYR A 130 -4.79 -11.00 7.58
N GLU A 131 -5.50 -11.43 8.59
CA GLU A 131 -4.87 -12.06 9.76
C GLU A 131 -4.63 -13.56 9.60
N LYS A 132 -5.31 -14.21 8.68
CA LYS A 132 -5.25 -15.65 8.51
C LYS A 132 -5.11 -16.02 7.04
N ILE A 133 -3.93 -15.86 6.54
CA ILE A 133 -3.67 -16.05 5.11
C ILE A 133 -2.93 -17.35 4.87
#